data_e71ea75769f6852463e79f535f9db970
#
_entry.id   e71ea75769f6852463e79f535f9db970
#
_cell.length_a   1.000
_cell.length_b   1.000
_cell.length_c   1.000
_cell.angle_alpha   90.00
_cell.angle_beta   90.00
_cell.angle_gamma   90.00
#
_symmetry.space_group_name_H-M   'P 1'
#
loop_
_entity.id
_entity.type
_entity.pdbx_description
1 polymer ?
#
loop_
_entity_poly.entity_id
_entity_poly.type
_entity_poly.pdbx_seq_one_letter_code
_entity_poly.pdbx_strand_id
1 'polypeptide(L)'
;MATSCVPDHGFDERGKKLAIVHALFANLARVPGLRHGTNIMRRRTLLAALAQIPLHSALAAAQSGQDDILPRLKTQERDTLGTTLVLGLPQAPFAGTGDDTVIVFVPDKYRFQSDEGVSALVHFHGHNSSAERAISAHALREQLVDSRQNAILVVPQLALFAADSSCGKLASQDALSRLLGGAISTAARAGRAALGDSRFPERPRLGRVCVSAHSGGYHAAACSLRVGGVDVSETYLFDALYAESEVFREWVLARRGDPATTRHKLVSYFTTGTTTETLNRGLRDALERSGVLVSEELREGSLSRRDLSHAGAVFVRTDVAHSSVTWETNALRDVLYASMLPRHLGSTWFKERGGARLIERRNVVRRRSSGKASE
;
A
#
# COMPACT_ATOMS: atom_id res chain seq x y z
N MET A 1 33.56 16.25 -32.65
CA MET A 1 34.75 16.31 -31.80
C MET A 1 34.31 16.75 -30.42
N ALA A 2 34.80 16.09 -29.38
CA ALA A 2 34.69 16.25 -27.93
C ALA A 2 33.59 15.39 -27.28
N THR A 3 33.99 14.16 -26.98
CA THR A 3 33.44 13.24 -25.99
C THR A 3 33.79 13.72 -24.58
N SER A 4 32.82 13.80 -23.69
CA SER A 4 32.99 14.02 -22.26
C SER A 4 32.52 12.76 -21.51
N CYS A 5 33.50 12.00 -20.98
CA CYS A 5 33.32 10.90 -20.06
C CYS A 5 32.98 11.43 -18.66
N VAL A 6 31.93 10.89 -18.04
CA VAL A 6 31.66 11.03 -16.61
C VAL A 6 32.16 9.74 -15.93
N PRO A 7 32.94 9.81 -14.84
CA PRO A 7 33.45 8.63 -14.16
C PRO A 7 32.42 8.01 -13.22
N ASP A 8 32.33 6.71 -13.32
CA ASP A 8 31.56 5.79 -12.46
C ASP A 8 32.22 5.72 -11.06
N HIS A 9 31.51 6.14 -10.02
CA HIS A 9 31.92 5.99 -8.64
C HIS A 9 31.28 4.75 -8.00
N GLY A 10 31.88 3.59 -8.31
CA GLY A 10 31.64 2.37 -7.55
C GLY A 10 32.16 2.49 -6.12
N PHE A 11 31.28 2.59 -5.13
CA PHE A 11 31.66 2.52 -3.72
C PHE A 11 31.89 1.06 -3.30
N ASP A 12 33.15 0.71 -3.03
CA ASP A 12 33.59 -0.60 -2.55
C ASP A 12 33.16 -0.84 -1.09
N GLU A 13 32.52 -1.97 -0.82
CA GLU A 13 32.13 -2.44 0.52
C GLU A 13 33.31 -2.53 1.51
N ARG A 14 34.55 -2.68 1.01
CA ARG A 14 35.77 -2.69 1.83
C ARG A 14 36.03 -1.33 2.49
N GLY A 15 35.67 -0.23 1.86
CA GLY A 15 35.80 1.11 2.42
C GLY A 15 34.93 1.35 3.65
N LYS A 16 33.73 0.78 3.71
CA LYS A 16 32.82 0.89 4.87
C LYS A 16 33.30 0.11 6.09
N LYS A 17 33.91 -1.07 5.88
CA LYS A 17 34.48 -1.87 6.98
C LYS A 17 35.71 -1.21 7.61
N LEU A 18 36.53 -0.51 6.82
CA LEU A 18 37.71 0.20 7.33
C LEU A 18 37.32 1.44 8.16
N ALA A 19 36.25 2.16 7.80
CA ALA A 19 35.78 3.32 8.54
C ALA A 19 35.21 2.94 9.92
N ILE A 20 34.55 1.80 10.05
CA ILE A 20 34.00 1.31 11.33
C ILE A 20 35.14 0.91 12.29
N VAL A 21 36.23 0.31 11.78
CA VAL A 21 37.39 -0.06 12.58
C VAL A 21 38.13 1.20 13.07
N HIS A 22 38.27 2.23 12.26
CA HIS A 22 38.89 3.50 12.68
C HIS A 22 38.06 4.25 13.74
N ALA A 23 36.72 4.22 13.68
CA ALA A 23 35.84 4.84 14.67
C ALA A 23 35.91 4.14 16.04
N LEU A 24 36.09 2.82 16.05
CA LEU A 24 36.29 2.03 17.29
C LEU A 24 37.63 2.33 17.97
N PHE A 25 38.67 2.56 17.20
CA PHE A 25 40.01 2.90 17.75
C PHE A 25 40.06 4.33 18.31
N ALA A 26 39.31 5.28 17.73
CA ALA A 26 39.30 6.66 18.22
C ALA A 26 38.60 6.82 19.59
N ASN A 27 37.66 5.93 19.93
CA ASN A 27 36.99 5.95 21.22
C ASN A 27 37.73 5.28 22.36
N LEU A 28 38.66 4.36 22.08
CA LEU A 28 39.50 3.69 23.08
C LEU A 28 40.65 4.58 23.63
N ALA A 29 40.98 5.66 22.92
CA ALA A 29 42.01 6.61 23.32
C ALA A 29 41.55 7.65 24.40
N ARG A 30 40.31 7.63 24.81
CA ARG A 30 39.73 8.61 25.75
C ARG A 30 39.44 8.08 27.15
N VAL A 31 40.00 6.93 27.54
CA VAL A 31 39.85 6.44 28.92
C VAL A 31 41.01 7.01 29.77
N PRO A 32 40.76 7.87 30.76
CA PRO A 32 41.79 8.41 31.63
C PRO A 32 42.26 7.31 32.60
N GLY A 33 43.52 6.94 32.55
CA GLY A 33 44.07 6.06 33.59
C GLY A 33 45.20 5.10 33.19
N LEU A 34 45.55 4.97 31.92
CA LEU A 34 46.69 4.10 31.53
C LEU A 34 48.01 4.88 31.48
N ARG A 35 48.81 4.79 32.53
CA ARG A 35 50.21 5.27 32.54
C ARG A 35 51.10 4.32 31.74
N HIS A 36 52.04 4.92 30.98
CA HIS A 36 53.04 4.26 30.19
C HIS A 36 53.96 3.36 31.04
N GLY A 37 53.94 2.07 30.75
CA GLY A 37 54.94 1.10 31.21
C GLY A 37 55.35 0.22 30.04
N THR A 38 56.62 0.35 29.68
CA THR A 38 57.31 -0.40 28.62
C THR A 38 57.38 -1.88 28.95
N ASN A 39 56.68 -2.76 28.22
CA ASN A 39 57.08 -4.17 28.14
C ASN A 39 56.60 -4.82 26.83
N ILE A 40 57.53 -5.08 25.94
CA ILE A 40 57.34 -5.60 24.57
C ILE A 40 56.86 -7.07 24.54
N MET A 41 56.81 -7.76 25.68
CA MET A 41 56.59 -9.20 25.72
C MET A 41 55.12 -9.63 25.87
N ARG A 42 54.16 -8.70 25.90
CA ARG A 42 52.72 -9.04 26.11
C ARG A 42 51.78 -8.83 24.92
N ARG A 43 52.31 -8.44 23.76
CA ARG A 43 51.46 -8.22 22.56
C ARG A 43 50.82 -9.49 21.97
N ARG A 44 51.48 -10.66 22.11
CA ARG A 44 50.97 -11.93 21.58
C ARG A 44 49.82 -12.51 22.42
N THR A 45 49.81 -12.27 23.72
CA THR A 45 48.75 -12.78 24.62
C THR A 45 47.48 -11.94 24.57
N LEU A 46 47.58 -10.64 24.27
CA LEU A 46 46.41 -9.77 24.16
C LEU A 46 45.60 -10.02 22.87
N LEU A 47 46.28 -10.37 21.78
CA LEU A 47 45.62 -10.72 20.50
C LEU A 47 44.93 -12.08 20.56
N ALA A 48 45.38 -13.02 21.39
CA ALA A 48 44.75 -14.32 21.59
C ALA A 48 43.50 -14.21 22.49
N ALA A 49 43.45 -13.24 23.42
CA ALA A 49 42.30 -13.01 24.29
C ALA A 49 41.14 -12.27 23.58
N LEU A 50 41.44 -11.44 22.55
CA LEU A 50 40.41 -10.75 21.75
C LEU A 50 39.78 -11.65 20.67
N ALA A 51 40.39 -12.80 20.34
CA ALA A 51 39.88 -13.76 19.37
C ALA A 51 38.81 -14.73 19.98
N GLN A 52 38.57 -14.67 21.26
CA GLN A 52 37.57 -15.51 21.94
C GLN A 52 36.40 -14.78 22.53
N ILE A 53 36.09 -13.52 22.09
CA ILE A 53 34.80 -12.95 22.31
C ILE A 53 33.86 -13.68 21.34
N PRO A 54 32.93 -14.53 21.80
CA PRO A 54 32.11 -15.31 20.89
C PRO A 54 31.25 -14.33 20.09
N LEU A 55 31.29 -14.47 18.75
CA LEU A 55 30.45 -13.73 17.81
C LEU A 55 28.96 -13.78 18.20
N HIS A 56 28.57 -14.76 19.01
CA HIS A 56 27.23 -14.94 19.56
C HIS A 56 26.78 -13.81 20.49
N SER A 57 27.68 -13.13 21.21
CA SER A 57 27.29 -12.02 22.09
C SER A 57 26.99 -10.72 21.33
N ALA A 58 27.65 -10.50 20.19
CA ALA A 58 27.36 -9.34 19.33
C ALA A 58 26.07 -9.53 18.51
N LEU A 59 25.77 -10.76 18.12
CA LEU A 59 24.47 -11.08 17.48
C LEU A 59 23.32 -11.02 18.50
N ALA A 60 23.51 -11.44 19.73
CA ALA A 60 22.49 -11.36 20.78
C ALA A 60 22.17 -9.91 21.19
N ALA A 61 23.15 -9.01 21.18
CA ALA A 61 22.93 -7.59 21.46
C ALA A 61 22.23 -6.85 20.31
N ALA A 62 22.34 -7.32 19.08
CA ALA A 62 21.62 -6.78 17.92
C ALA A 62 20.17 -7.31 17.83
N GLN A 63 19.86 -8.38 18.56
CA GLN A 63 18.51 -8.98 18.60
C GLN A 63 17.66 -8.50 19.78
N SER A 64 18.22 -7.78 20.75
CA SER A 64 17.50 -7.39 21.98
C SER A 64 16.64 -6.13 21.86
N GLY A 65 16.30 -5.67 20.66
CA GLY A 65 15.45 -4.50 20.43
C GLY A 65 14.24 -4.76 19.55
N GLN A 66 14.02 -5.99 19.11
CA GLN A 66 12.81 -6.38 18.42
C GLN A 66 11.88 -6.97 19.48
N ASP A 67 11.12 -6.09 20.18
CA ASP A 67 9.95 -6.53 20.91
C ASP A 67 9.15 -7.43 19.96
N ASP A 68 8.95 -8.70 20.30
CA ASP A 68 8.14 -9.65 19.55
C ASP A 68 6.70 -9.13 19.55
N ILE A 69 6.39 -8.24 18.62
CA ILE A 69 5.03 -7.74 18.42
C ILE A 69 4.19 -8.94 17.96
N LEU A 70 3.42 -9.49 18.89
CA LEU A 70 2.48 -10.56 18.53
C LEU A 70 1.24 -9.97 17.86
N PRO A 71 0.69 -10.66 16.84
CA PRO A 71 -0.55 -10.24 16.23
C PRO A 71 -1.67 -10.18 17.28
N ARG A 72 -2.28 -9.00 17.45
CA ARG A 72 -3.33 -8.77 18.44
C ARG A 72 -4.49 -7.97 17.88
N LEU A 73 -5.68 -8.21 18.41
CA LEU A 73 -6.85 -7.35 18.22
C LEU A 73 -6.76 -6.19 19.22
N LYS A 74 -6.71 -4.95 18.73
CA LYS A 74 -6.75 -3.72 19.55
C LYS A 74 -8.19 -3.34 19.89
N THR A 75 -9.02 -3.17 18.86
CA THR A 75 -10.46 -2.85 19.01
C THR A 75 -11.28 -3.54 17.94
N GLN A 76 -12.58 -3.68 18.21
CA GLN A 76 -13.57 -4.18 17.28
C GLN A 76 -14.86 -3.39 17.43
N GLU A 77 -15.38 -2.92 16.32
CA GLU A 77 -16.64 -2.21 16.25
C GLU A 77 -17.52 -2.81 15.16
N ARG A 78 -18.83 -2.89 15.41
CA ARG A 78 -19.82 -3.34 14.43
C ARG A 78 -20.92 -2.33 14.29
N ASP A 79 -21.26 -2.04 13.04
CA ASP A 79 -22.39 -1.18 12.66
C ASP A 79 -23.18 -1.78 11.48
N THR A 80 -24.04 -1.00 10.87
CA THR A 80 -24.89 -1.42 9.74
C THR A 80 -24.12 -1.70 8.45
N LEU A 81 -22.90 -1.19 8.32
CA LEU A 81 -22.01 -1.44 7.16
C LEU A 81 -21.26 -2.76 7.30
N GLY A 82 -20.86 -3.12 8.53
CA GLY A 82 -20.07 -4.31 8.78
C GLY A 82 -19.27 -4.24 10.09
N THR A 83 -18.18 -5.00 10.15
CA THR A 83 -17.29 -5.06 11.30
C THR A 83 -15.93 -4.46 10.97
N THR A 84 -15.50 -3.50 11.77
CA THR A 84 -14.17 -2.89 11.72
C THR A 84 -13.31 -3.47 12.84
N LEU A 85 -12.16 -3.99 12.50
CA LEU A 85 -11.16 -4.54 13.41
C LEU A 85 -9.90 -3.67 13.34
N VAL A 86 -9.43 -3.16 14.47
CA VAL A 86 -8.13 -2.51 14.58
C VAL A 86 -7.14 -3.52 15.13
N LEU A 87 -6.15 -3.86 14.34
CA LEU A 87 -5.15 -4.88 14.64
C LEU A 87 -3.80 -4.24 14.94
N GLY A 88 -3.02 -4.83 15.85
CA GLY A 88 -1.59 -4.61 15.97
C GLY A 88 -0.86 -5.77 15.28
N LEU A 89 -0.07 -5.49 14.24
CA LEU A 89 0.60 -6.51 13.46
C LEU A 89 2.11 -6.26 13.32
N PRO A 90 2.96 -7.28 13.54
CA PRO A 90 4.42 -7.16 13.32
C PRO A 90 4.77 -6.91 11.85
N GLN A 91 3.86 -7.24 10.92
CA GLN A 91 4.00 -7.02 9.48
C GLN A 91 3.55 -5.63 9.02
N ALA A 92 2.97 -4.81 9.91
CA ALA A 92 2.60 -3.44 9.57
C ALA A 92 3.82 -2.63 9.11
N PRO A 93 3.64 -1.67 8.19
CA PRO A 93 4.76 -0.97 7.55
C PRO A 93 5.76 -0.37 8.54
N PHE A 94 5.29 0.16 9.66
CA PHE A 94 6.13 0.81 10.67
C PHE A 94 6.15 0.10 12.02
N ALA A 95 5.74 -1.16 12.08
CA ALA A 95 5.82 -1.96 13.30
C ALA A 95 7.26 -2.05 13.82
N GLY A 96 7.48 -1.72 15.11
CA GLY A 96 8.79 -1.69 15.77
C GLY A 96 9.54 -0.35 15.63
N THR A 97 9.14 0.56 14.73
CA THR A 97 9.73 1.90 14.57
C THR A 97 8.70 3.02 14.68
N GLY A 98 7.44 2.68 14.74
CA GLY A 98 6.32 3.60 14.81
C GLY A 98 5.05 2.85 15.20
N ASP A 99 4.00 2.95 14.36
CA ASP A 99 2.70 2.36 14.63
C ASP A 99 2.51 1.00 13.92
N ASP A 100 2.11 -0.02 14.67
CA ASP A 100 1.82 -1.39 14.19
C ASP A 100 0.36 -1.58 13.74
N THR A 101 -0.40 -0.50 13.62
CA THR A 101 -1.83 -0.55 13.32
C THR A 101 -2.11 -1.00 11.89
N VAL A 102 -3.05 -1.92 11.76
CA VAL A 102 -3.71 -2.29 10.51
C VAL A 102 -5.20 -2.37 10.75
N ILE A 103 -5.99 -1.60 10.00
CA ILE A 103 -7.44 -1.66 10.12
C ILE A 103 -7.98 -2.60 9.05
N VAL A 104 -8.84 -3.53 9.47
CA VAL A 104 -9.54 -4.46 8.59
C VAL A 104 -11.04 -4.22 8.72
N PHE A 105 -11.70 -3.93 7.61
CA PHE A 105 -13.15 -3.84 7.57
C PHE A 105 -13.72 -5.00 6.77
N VAL A 106 -14.66 -5.70 7.38
CA VAL A 106 -15.42 -6.82 6.78
C VAL A 106 -16.86 -6.37 6.59
N PRO A 107 -17.34 -6.17 5.34
CA PRO A 107 -18.71 -5.77 5.07
C PRO A 107 -19.73 -6.77 5.65
N ASP A 108 -20.87 -6.29 6.13
CA ASP A 108 -21.91 -7.15 6.70
C ASP A 108 -22.40 -8.23 5.71
N LYS A 109 -22.42 -7.91 4.43
CA LYS A 109 -22.80 -8.84 3.36
C LYS A 109 -21.64 -9.67 2.80
N TYR A 110 -20.44 -9.53 3.33
CA TYR A 110 -19.30 -10.37 2.92
C TYR A 110 -19.63 -11.84 3.11
N ARG A 111 -19.26 -12.67 2.13
CA ARG A 111 -19.43 -14.13 2.18
C ARG A 111 -18.12 -14.81 1.77
N PHE A 112 -17.57 -15.58 2.67
CA PHE A 112 -16.38 -16.36 2.36
C PHE A 112 -16.72 -17.44 1.31
N GLN A 113 -15.89 -17.52 0.29
CA GLN A 113 -15.97 -18.50 -0.79
C GLN A 113 -14.66 -19.29 -0.82
N SER A 114 -14.72 -20.58 -0.52
CA SER A 114 -13.53 -21.43 -0.33
C SER A 114 -12.68 -21.57 -1.58
N ASP A 115 -13.29 -21.57 -2.75
CA ASP A 115 -12.67 -21.67 -4.07
C ASP A 115 -12.02 -20.37 -4.52
N GLU A 116 -12.57 -19.22 -4.17
CA GLU A 116 -12.07 -17.90 -4.53
C GLU A 116 -11.06 -17.33 -3.50
N GLY A 117 -11.11 -17.80 -2.25
CA GLY A 117 -10.32 -17.25 -1.15
C GLY A 117 -10.84 -15.89 -0.66
N VAL A 118 -10.05 -15.20 0.14
CA VAL A 118 -10.37 -13.86 0.67
C VAL A 118 -9.83 -12.79 -0.26
N SER A 119 -10.72 -12.13 -1.00
CA SER A 119 -10.37 -10.99 -1.83
C SER A 119 -10.27 -9.72 -0.99
N ALA A 120 -9.31 -8.85 -1.31
CA ALA A 120 -9.00 -7.67 -0.51
C ALA A 120 -8.78 -6.41 -1.37
N LEU A 121 -9.26 -5.29 -0.86
CA LEU A 121 -8.82 -3.96 -1.24
C LEU A 121 -7.84 -3.46 -0.18
N VAL A 122 -6.60 -3.13 -0.58
CA VAL A 122 -5.63 -2.47 0.29
C VAL A 122 -5.61 -0.99 -0.04
N HIS A 123 -5.76 -0.12 0.95
CA HIS A 123 -5.70 1.33 0.74
C HIS A 123 -4.53 1.95 1.50
N PHE A 124 -3.70 2.72 0.79
CA PHE A 124 -2.57 3.46 1.33
C PHE A 124 -2.92 4.95 1.43
N HIS A 125 -2.91 5.48 2.65
CA HIS A 125 -3.20 6.89 2.91
C HIS A 125 -2.04 7.81 2.51
N GLY A 126 -2.36 9.10 2.35
CA GLY A 126 -1.38 10.13 2.01
C GLY A 126 -0.68 10.74 3.22
N HIS A 127 0.08 11.83 2.95
CA HIS A 127 0.80 12.60 3.96
C HIS A 127 -0.14 13.18 5.02
N ASN A 128 0.42 13.46 6.20
CA ASN A 128 -0.26 14.13 7.30
C ASN A 128 -1.61 13.49 7.68
N SER A 129 -1.71 12.17 7.54
CA SER A 129 -2.91 11.39 7.77
C SER A 129 -2.63 10.18 8.66
N SER A 130 -3.67 9.42 8.95
CA SER A 130 -3.61 8.11 9.60
C SER A 130 -4.52 7.13 8.88
N ALA A 131 -4.37 5.83 9.13
CA ALA A 131 -5.26 4.79 8.62
C ALA A 131 -6.71 5.04 9.05
N GLU A 132 -6.94 5.42 10.30
CA GLU A 132 -8.25 5.74 10.86
C GLU A 132 -8.88 6.96 10.17
N ARG A 133 -8.08 8.04 10.02
CA ARG A 133 -8.53 9.25 9.32
C ARG A 133 -8.86 8.96 7.87
N ALA A 134 -8.07 8.15 7.17
CA ALA A 134 -8.32 7.82 5.77
C ALA A 134 -9.63 7.04 5.61
N ILE A 135 -9.92 6.07 6.47
CA ILE A 135 -11.17 5.31 6.43
C ILE A 135 -12.38 6.22 6.53
N SER A 136 -12.39 7.15 7.49
CA SER A 136 -13.51 8.06 7.72
C SER A 136 -13.57 9.18 6.69
N ALA A 137 -12.45 9.90 6.45
CA ALA A 137 -12.43 11.05 5.56
C ALA A 137 -12.67 10.70 4.09
N HIS A 138 -12.26 9.50 3.66
CA HIS A 138 -12.48 9.04 2.29
C HIS A 138 -13.71 8.14 2.14
N ALA A 139 -14.52 7.96 3.18
CA ALA A 139 -15.69 7.08 3.18
C ALA A 139 -15.41 5.70 2.58
N LEU A 140 -14.24 5.11 2.95
CA LEU A 140 -13.75 3.88 2.28
C LEU A 140 -14.67 2.69 2.51
N ARG A 141 -15.28 2.57 3.70
CA ARG A 141 -16.20 1.49 4.07
C ARG A 141 -17.50 1.61 3.27
N GLU A 142 -18.08 2.80 3.23
CA GLU A 142 -19.30 3.13 2.51
C GLU A 142 -19.13 2.85 1.02
N GLN A 143 -18.04 3.29 0.43
CA GLN A 143 -17.72 3.09 -0.98
C GLN A 143 -17.51 1.62 -1.34
N LEU A 144 -16.82 0.84 -0.47
CA LEU A 144 -16.68 -0.61 -0.69
C LEU A 144 -18.05 -1.30 -0.63
N VAL A 145 -18.89 -1.00 0.36
CA VAL A 145 -20.23 -1.58 0.49
C VAL A 145 -21.09 -1.21 -0.71
N ASP A 146 -21.08 0.05 -1.15
CA ASP A 146 -21.84 0.52 -2.29
C ASP A 146 -21.39 -0.09 -3.62
N SER A 147 -20.12 -0.45 -3.73
CA SER A 147 -19.55 -1.11 -4.92
C SER A 147 -20.06 -2.52 -5.15
N ARG A 148 -20.67 -3.14 -4.12
CA ARG A 148 -21.17 -4.52 -4.13
C ARG A 148 -20.09 -5.58 -4.40
N GLN A 149 -18.85 -5.29 -4.08
CA GLN A 149 -17.77 -6.27 -4.19
C GLN A 149 -17.70 -7.16 -2.94
N ASN A 150 -17.43 -8.45 -3.15
CA ASN A 150 -17.23 -9.43 -2.08
C ASN A 150 -15.77 -9.45 -1.66
N ALA A 151 -15.33 -8.39 -1.03
CA ALA A 151 -13.96 -8.19 -0.59
C ALA A 151 -13.91 -7.55 0.80
N ILE A 152 -12.81 -7.70 1.49
CA ILE A 152 -12.49 -6.95 2.71
C ILE A 152 -11.66 -5.72 2.37
N LEU A 153 -11.69 -4.70 3.24
CA LEU A 153 -10.79 -3.55 3.16
C LEU A 153 -9.67 -3.73 4.18
N VAL A 154 -8.44 -3.46 3.77
CA VAL A 154 -7.25 -3.47 4.63
C VAL A 154 -6.55 -2.11 4.50
N VAL A 155 -6.41 -1.39 5.61
CA VAL A 155 -5.76 -0.08 5.65
C VAL A 155 -4.62 -0.12 6.66
N PRO A 156 -3.38 -0.35 6.21
CA PRO A 156 -2.23 -0.31 7.09
C PRO A 156 -1.86 1.15 7.40
N GLN A 157 -1.39 1.38 8.63
CA GLN A 157 -0.80 2.65 9.00
C GLN A 157 0.55 2.83 8.29
N LEU A 158 0.66 3.90 7.48
CA LEU A 158 1.92 4.41 6.96
C LEU A 158 2.56 5.40 7.96
N ALA A 159 3.43 6.31 7.50
CA ALA A 159 4.01 7.32 8.37
C ALA A 159 2.91 8.19 9.01
N LEU A 160 2.79 8.09 10.35
CA LEU A 160 1.68 8.68 11.11
C LEU A 160 1.82 10.21 11.17
N PHE A 161 0.83 10.93 10.65
CA PHE A 161 0.77 12.39 10.59
C PHE A 161 2.05 13.07 10.09
N ALA A 162 2.81 12.41 9.21
CA ALA A 162 4.05 12.90 8.65
C ALA A 162 3.94 13.21 7.15
N ALA A 163 4.73 14.18 6.68
CA ALA A 163 4.90 14.45 5.25
C ALA A 163 5.97 13.50 4.66
N ASP A 164 5.74 12.21 4.81
CA ASP A 164 6.66 11.14 4.45
C ASP A 164 5.94 10.07 3.61
N SER A 165 6.44 9.81 2.42
CA SER A 165 5.93 8.76 1.52
C SER A 165 6.64 7.42 1.71
N SER A 166 7.56 7.28 2.67
CA SER A 166 8.25 6.00 2.87
C SER A 166 7.26 4.86 3.11
N CYS A 167 7.56 3.71 2.56
CA CYS A 167 6.69 2.54 2.64
C CYS A 167 7.10 1.56 3.76
N GLY A 168 8.10 1.91 4.59
CA GLY A 168 8.55 1.10 5.71
C GLY A 168 8.85 -0.34 5.29
N LYS A 169 8.34 -1.32 6.04
CA LYS A 169 8.56 -2.75 5.76
C LYS A 169 8.00 -3.21 4.41
N LEU A 170 7.09 -2.45 3.76
CA LEU A 170 6.61 -2.79 2.42
C LEU A 170 7.70 -2.75 1.34
N ALA A 171 8.83 -2.12 1.61
CA ALA A 171 10.01 -2.15 0.73
C ALA A 171 10.71 -3.52 0.68
N SER A 172 10.39 -4.45 1.58
CA SER A 172 11.02 -5.77 1.63
C SER A 172 10.28 -6.81 0.78
N GLN A 173 11.02 -7.82 0.32
CA GLN A 173 10.45 -8.93 -0.47
C GLN A 173 9.27 -9.59 0.25
N ASP A 174 8.19 -9.88 -0.48
CA ASP A 174 6.94 -10.53 -0.01
C ASP A 174 6.20 -9.80 1.11
N ALA A 175 6.48 -8.51 1.31
CA ALA A 175 5.95 -7.78 2.46
C ALA A 175 4.42 -7.62 2.42
N LEU A 176 3.82 -7.32 1.26
CA LEU A 176 2.37 -7.24 1.14
C LEU A 176 1.70 -8.59 1.40
N SER A 177 2.30 -9.68 0.91
CA SER A 177 1.82 -11.05 1.16
C SER A 177 1.80 -11.37 2.66
N ARG A 178 2.89 -11.04 3.36
CA ARG A 178 2.96 -11.24 4.83
C ARG A 178 1.98 -10.36 5.58
N LEU A 179 1.84 -9.09 5.18
CA LEU A 179 0.88 -8.16 5.77
C LEU A 179 -0.56 -8.69 5.66
N LEU A 180 -0.96 -9.06 4.43
CA LEU A 180 -2.30 -9.59 4.17
C LEU A 180 -2.54 -10.92 4.88
N GLY A 181 -1.56 -11.83 4.85
CA GLY A 181 -1.64 -13.09 5.58
C GLY A 181 -1.85 -12.90 7.07
N GLY A 182 -1.11 -11.98 7.70
CA GLY A 182 -1.24 -11.59 9.10
C GLY A 182 -2.59 -10.95 9.41
N ALA A 183 -3.02 -9.98 8.59
CA ALA A 183 -4.28 -9.26 8.76
C ALA A 183 -5.49 -10.21 8.64
N ILE A 184 -5.53 -11.01 7.58
CA ILE A 184 -6.65 -11.93 7.30
C ILE A 184 -6.71 -13.04 8.35
N SER A 185 -5.58 -13.64 8.71
CA SER A 185 -5.56 -14.69 9.75
C SER A 185 -5.97 -14.16 11.12
N THR A 186 -5.57 -12.93 11.47
CA THR A 186 -5.95 -12.32 12.74
C THR A 186 -7.44 -11.92 12.72
N ALA A 187 -7.93 -11.37 11.63
CA ALA A 187 -9.35 -11.07 11.44
C ALA A 187 -10.21 -12.35 11.47
N ALA A 188 -9.74 -13.46 10.85
CA ALA A 188 -10.44 -14.73 10.88
C ALA A 188 -10.57 -15.31 12.29
N ARG A 189 -9.52 -15.22 13.11
CA ARG A 189 -9.57 -15.64 14.51
C ARG A 189 -10.54 -14.79 15.34
N ALA A 190 -10.47 -13.46 15.18
CA ALA A 190 -11.40 -12.53 15.80
C ALA A 190 -12.82 -12.74 15.27
N GLY A 191 -12.95 -12.93 13.96
CA GLY A 191 -14.24 -13.07 13.26
C GLY A 191 -15.02 -14.31 13.66
N ARG A 192 -14.39 -15.46 13.91
CA ARG A 192 -15.09 -16.64 14.42
C ARG A 192 -15.80 -16.38 15.76
N ALA A 193 -15.13 -15.66 16.65
CA ALA A 193 -15.71 -15.29 17.94
C ALA A 193 -16.75 -14.17 17.82
N ALA A 194 -16.56 -13.24 16.88
CA ALA A 194 -17.29 -11.98 16.81
C ALA A 194 -18.34 -11.93 15.68
N LEU A 195 -18.10 -12.63 14.57
CA LEU A 195 -19.03 -12.64 13.42
C LEU A 195 -19.96 -13.84 13.42
N GLY A 196 -19.76 -14.82 14.33
CA GLY A 196 -20.57 -16.03 14.39
C GLY A 196 -20.45 -16.91 13.14
N ASP A 197 -19.47 -16.66 12.28
CA ASP A 197 -19.26 -17.40 11.02
C ASP A 197 -18.17 -18.45 11.19
N SER A 198 -18.60 -19.68 11.48
CA SER A 198 -17.72 -20.84 11.59
C SER A 198 -17.06 -21.27 10.26
N ARG A 199 -17.52 -20.69 9.13
CA ARG A 199 -17.03 -21.04 7.79
C ARG A 199 -15.71 -20.34 7.43
N PHE A 200 -15.34 -19.28 8.16
CA PHE A 200 -14.09 -18.59 7.91
C PHE A 200 -12.92 -19.46 8.39
N PRO A 201 -12.05 -19.96 7.52
CA PRO A 201 -10.96 -20.85 7.92
C PRO A 201 -9.89 -20.11 8.73
N GLU A 202 -9.09 -20.83 9.51
CA GLU A 202 -8.00 -20.20 10.32
C GLU A 202 -6.91 -19.59 9.45
N ARG A 203 -6.64 -20.20 8.33
CA ARG A 203 -5.64 -19.76 7.35
C ARG A 203 -6.30 -19.68 5.98
N PRO A 204 -7.09 -18.64 5.73
CA PRO A 204 -7.78 -18.50 4.47
C PRO A 204 -6.76 -18.23 3.37
N ARG A 205 -6.98 -18.84 2.20
CA ARG A 205 -6.21 -18.50 1.01
C ARG A 205 -6.54 -17.08 0.60
N LEU A 206 -5.53 -16.34 0.13
CA LEU A 206 -5.73 -15.03 -0.47
C LEU A 206 -6.39 -15.18 -1.84
N GLY A 207 -7.43 -14.41 -2.07
CA GLY A 207 -8.12 -14.28 -3.35
C GLY A 207 -7.54 -13.15 -4.19
N ARG A 208 -8.40 -12.41 -4.91
CA ARG A 208 -7.98 -11.25 -5.70
C ARG A 208 -7.61 -10.07 -4.80
N VAL A 209 -6.54 -9.37 -5.17
CA VAL A 209 -6.07 -8.20 -4.45
C VAL A 209 -6.11 -6.99 -5.38
N CYS A 210 -6.75 -5.92 -4.90
CA CYS A 210 -6.65 -4.58 -5.47
C CYS A 210 -5.91 -3.68 -4.50
N VAL A 211 -5.10 -2.77 -5.05
CA VAL A 211 -4.38 -1.75 -4.28
C VAL A 211 -4.92 -0.38 -4.64
N SER A 212 -5.15 0.47 -3.66
CA SER A 212 -5.47 1.88 -3.88
C SER A 212 -4.55 2.77 -3.07
N ALA A 213 -4.26 3.95 -3.59
CA ALA A 213 -3.43 4.95 -2.92
C ALA A 213 -4.01 6.35 -3.11
N HIS A 214 -3.93 7.16 -2.07
CA HIS A 214 -4.18 8.59 -2.14
C HIS A 214 -2.89 9.34 -1.88
N SER A 215 -2.61 10.39 -2.71
CA SER A 215 -1.50 11.31 -2.46
C SER A 215 -0.16 10.60 -2.23
N GLY A 216 0.53 10.88 -1.12
CA GLY A 216 1.81 10.28 -0.71
C GLY A 216 1.82 8.74 -0.58
N GLY A 217 0.66 8.09 -0.58
CA GLY A 217 0.56 6.62 -0.56
C GLY A 217 1.05 5.92 -1.83
N TYR A 218 1.36 6.68 -2.89
CA TYR A 218 1.83 6.13 -4.17
C TYR A 218 3.07 5.22 -4.02
N HIS A 219 4.00 5.59 -3.15
CA HIS A 219 5.23 4.83 -2.96
C HIS A 219 4.96 3.46 -2.33
N ALA A 220 4.05 3.38 -1.35
CA ALA A 220 3.61 2.11 -0.78
C ALA A 220 2.92 1.22 -1.82
N ALA A 221 2.11 1.81 -2.73
CA ALA A 221 1.53 1.09 -3.85
C ALA A 221 2.62 0.56 -4.80
N ALA A 222 3.59 1.39 -5.20
CA ALA A 222 4.70 0.97 -6.06
C ALA A 222 5.56 -0.13 -5.42
N CYS A 223 5.91 -0.02 -4.13
CA CYS A 223 6.60 -1.08 -3.38
C CYS A 223 5.81 -2.40 -3.42
N SER A 224 4.49 -2.32 -3.23
CA SER A 224 3.60 -3.48 -3.26
C SER A 224 3.59 -4.19 -4.62
N LEU A 225 3.65 -3.44 -5.72
CA LEU A 225 3.72 -4.00 -7.07
C LEU A 225 5.08 -4.62 -7.37
N ARG A 226 6.16 -4.01 -6.90
CA ARG A 226 7.54 -4.39 -7.22
C ARG A 226 8.02 -5.61 -6.44
N VAL A 227 7.74 -5.66 -5.13
CA VAL A 227 8.29 -6.68 -4.23
C VAL A 227 7.26 -7.28 -3.27
N GLY A 228 5.98 -6.96 -3.41
CA GLY A 228 4.95 -7.33 -2.44
C GLY A 228 4.65 -8.82 -2.30
N GLY A 229 5.03 -9.65 -3.28
CA GLY A 229 4.79 -11.11 -3.25
C GLY A 229 3.33 -11.50 -3.43
N VAL A 230 2.51 -10.62 -4.01
CA VAL A 230 1.09 -10.82 -4.31
C VAL A 230 0.81 -10.44 -5.76
N ASP A 231 -0.01 -11.24 -6.42
CA ASP A 231 -0.55 -10.89 -7.73
C ASP A 231 -1.65 -9.83 -7.56
N VAL A 232 -1.25 -8.55 -7.64
CA VAL A 232 -2.19 -7.43 -7.59
C VAL A 232 -2.92 -7.35 -8.93
N SER A 233 -4.25 -7.48 -8.90
CA SER A 233 -5.07 -7.48 -10.12
C SER A 233 -5.29 -6.07 -10.66
N GLU A 234 -5.56 -5.11 -9.77
CA GLU A 234 -5.87 -3.73 -10.15
C GLU A 234 -5.24 -2.73 -9.17
N THR A 235 -4.83 -1.58 -9.69
CA THR A 235 -4.25 -0.48 -8.91
C THR A 235 -5.01 0.82 -9.21
N TYR A 236 -5.39 1.54 -8.14
CA TYR A 236 -6.13 2.79 -8.21
C TYR A 236 -5.35 3.91 -7.54
N LEU A 237 -5.01 4.94 -8.30
CA LEU A 237 -4.27 6.11 -7.83
C LEU A 237 -5.22 7.31 -7.79
N PHE A 238 -5.44 7.86 -6.62
CA PHE A 238 -6.30 9.04 -6.41
C PHE A 238 -5.41 10.25 -6.15
N ASP A 239 -5.12 11.00 -7.22
CA ASP A 239 -4.16 12.09 -7.27
C ASP A 239 -2.85 11.72 -6.55
N ALA A 240 -2.33 10.54 -6.90
CA ALA A 240 -1.25 9.86 -6.20
C ALA A 240 -0.05 9.52 -7.10
N LEU A 241 -0.05 9.91 -8.38
CA LEU A 241 1.11 9.65 -9.25
C LEU A 241 2.10 10.81 -9.17
N TYR A 242 2.89 10.88 -8.07
CA TYR A 242 3.92 11.89 -7.87
C TYR A 242 5.31 11.45 -8.33
N ALA A 243 5.55 10.14 -8.43
CA ALA A 243 6.78 9.52 -8.93
C ALA A 243 6.52 8.06 -9.33
N GLU A 244 7.57 7.34 -9.67
CA GLU A 244 7.58 5.89 -9.95
C GLU A 244 6.67 5.45 -11.11
N SER A 245 6.41 6.33 -12.07
CA SER A 245 5.60 6.03 -13.26
C SER A 245 6.08 4.77 -13.98
N GLU A 246 7.38 4.48 -13.95
CA GLU A 246 7.97 3.31 -14.58
C GLU A 246 7.51 2.01 -13.91
N VAL A 247 7.41 1.97 -12.58
CA VAL A 247 6.91 0.78 -11.85
C VAL A 247 5.48 0.47 -12.26
N PHE A 248 4.61 1.48 -12.34
CA PHE A 248 3.22 1.29 -12.77
C PHE A 248 3.15 0.89 -14.24
N ARG A 249 4.01 1.46 -15.10
CA ARG A 249 4.10 1.11 -16.52
C ARG A 249 4.49 -0.37 -16.69
N GLU A 250 5.58 -0.78 -16.10
CA GLU A 250 6.09 -2.16 -16.19
C GLU A 250 5.08 -3.17 -15.66
N TRP A 251 4.43 -2.85 -14.55
CA TRP A 251 3.41 -3.70 -13.97
C TRP A 251 2.21 -3.88 -14.93
N VAL A 252 1.70 -2.82 -15.55
CA VAL A 252 0.63 -2.92 -16.56
C VAL A 252 1.09 -3.76 -17.75
N LEU A 253 2.32 -3.51 -18.24
CA LEU A 253 2.87 -4.19 -19.42
C LEU A 253 3.12 -5.68 -19.20
N ALA A 254 3.40 -6.09 -17.97
CA ALA A 254 3.67 -7.49 -17.63
C ALA A 254 2.53 -8.45 -18.05
N ARG A 255 1.28 -7.94 -18.10
CA ARG A 255 0.09 -8.74 -18.51
C ARG A 255 -0.76 -8.07 -19.60
N ARG A 256 -0.18 -7.20 -20.43
CA ARG A 256 -0.94 -6.45 -21.45
C ARG A 256 -1.67 -7.34 -22.47
N GLY A 257 -1.14 -8.51 -22.75
CA GLY A 257 -1.70 -9.48 -23.69
C GLY A 257 -2.77 -10.41 -23.12
N ASP A 258 -2.97 -10.36 -21.81
CA ASP A 258 -3.90 -11.23 -21.12
C ASP A 258 -5.36 -10.81 -21.35
N PRO A 259 -6.30 -11.77 -21.21
CA PRO A 259 -7.72 -11.46 -21.19
C PRO A 259 -8.06 -10.40 -20.12
N ALA A 260 -9.15 -9.66 -20.32
CA ALA A 260 -9.58 -8.62 -19.39
C ALA A 260 -9.77 -9.11 -17.95
N THR A 261 -9.99 -10.42 -17.76
CA THR A 261 -10.19 -11.07 -16.46
C THR A 261 -8.90 -11.35 -15.69
N THR A 262 -7.75 -11.30 -16.35
CA THR A 262 -6.44 -11.65 -15.73
C THR A 262 -5.37 -10.59 -15.94
N ARG A 263 -5.57 -9.64 -16.87
CA ARG A 263 -4.60 -8.57 -17.08
C ARG A 263 -4.58 -7.60 -15.90
N HIS A 264 -3.45 -6.95 -15.72
CA HIS A 264 -3.34 -5.85 -14.79
C HIS A 264 -4.11 -4.62 -15.30
N LYS A 265 -4.80 -3.93 -14.39
CA LYS A 265 -5.52 -2.70 -14.72
C LYS A 265 -5.11 -1.56 -13.80
N LEU A 266 -4.73 -0.44 -14.39
CA LEU A 266 -4.45 0.81 -13.71
C LEU A 266 -5.61 1.78 -13.90
N VAL A 267 -6.08 2.42 -12.82
CA VAL A 267 -6.95 3.60 -12.90
C VAL A 267 -6.30 4.72 -12.12
N SER A 268 -6.05 5.85 -12.77
CA SER A 268 -5.40 6.99 -12.13
C SER A 268 -6.22 8.26 -12.32
N TYR A 269 -6.62 8.84 -11.20
CA TYR A 269 -7.24 10.16 -11.11
C TYR A 269 -6.16 11.20 -10.91
N PHE A 270 -6.30 12.36 -11.54
CA PHE A 270 -5.38 13.47 -11.40
C PHE A 270 -6.09 14.82 -11.45
N THR A 271 -5.58 15.79 -10.70
CA THR A 271 -6.08 17.16 -10.69
C THR A 271 -5.32 18.01 -11.72
N THR A 272 -6.01 18.99 -12.31
CA THR A 272 -5.45 19.85 -13.36
C THR A 272 -4.40 20.82 -12.80
N GLY A 273 -3.36 21.10 -13.57
CA GLY A 273 -2.33 22.09 -13.24
C GLY A 273 -1.31 21.61 -12.22
N THR A 274 -1.23 20.30 -11.96
CA THR A 274 -0.36 19.70 -10.93
C THR A 274 0.73 18.82 -11.53
N THR A 275 1.70 18.44 -10.70
CA THR A 275 2.72 17.44 -11.06
C THR A 275 2.08 16.11 -11.46
N THR A 276 0.99 15.72 -10.79
CA THR A 276 0.28 14.48 -11.11
C THR A 276 -0.32 14.50 -12.51
N GLU A 277 -0.81 15.64 -13.00
CA GLU A 277 -1.28 15.75 -14.40
C GLU A 277 -0.17 15.43 -15.38
N THR A 278 1.01 16.06 -15.22
CA THR A 278 2.14 15.86 -16.14
C THR A 278 2.56 14.38 -16.18
N LEU A 279 2.68 13.75 -15.01
CA LEU A 279 3.10 12.35 -14.92
C LEU A 279 2.02 11.39 -15.44
N ASN A 280 0.73 11.66 -15.19
CA ASN A 280 -0.37 10.86 -15.74
C ASN A 280 -0.42 10.92 -17.26
N ARG A 281 -0.25 12.10 -17.87
CA ARG A 281 -0.20 12.24 -19.32
C ARG A 281 0.99 11.49 -19.93
N GLY A 282 2.17 11.60 -19.31
CA GLY A 282 3.37 10.87 -19.74
C GLY A 282 3.21 9.35 -19.65
N LEU A 283 2.62 8.85 -18.56
CA LEU A 283 2.35 7.42 -18.39
C LEU A 283 1.30 6.92 -19.37
N ARG A 284 0.21 7.66 -19.58
CA ARG A 284 -0.81 7.37 -20.59
C ARG A 284 -0.18 7.18 -21.97
N ASP A 285 0.57 8.18 -22.44
CA ASP A 285 1.20 8.16 -23.74
C ASP A 285 2.19 6.99 -23.89
N ALA A 286 2.93 6.65 -22.83
CA ALA A 286 3.84 5.52 -22.83
C ALA A 286 3.11 4.17 -22.93
N LEU A 287 1.99 4.01 -22.24
CA LEU A 287 1.17 2.80 -22.31
C LEU A 287 0.48 2.63 -23.66
N GLU A 288 -0.07 3.71 -24.24
CA GLU A 288 -0.65 3.70 -25.58
C GLU A 288 0.37 3.30 -26.64
N ARG A 289 1.56 3.92 -26.63
CA ARG A 289 2.66 3.53 -27.54
C ARG A 289 3.10 2.08 -27.37
N SER A 290 2.89 1.51 -26.20
CA SER A 290 3.19 0.10 -25.91
C SER A 290 2.03 -0.84 -26.27
N GLY A 291 0.93 -0.35 -26.86
CA GLY A 291 -0.21 -1.15 -27.32
C GLY A 291 -1.17 -1.55 -26.20
N VAL A 292 -1.17 -0.86 -25.06
CA VAL A 292 -2.18 -1.02 -24.01
C VAL A 292 -3.46 -0.32 -24.45
N LEU A 293 -4.62 -0.99 -24.26
CA LEU A 293 -5.91 -0.33 -24.43
C LEU A 293 -6.09 0.70 -23.30
N VAL A 294 -5.97 1.97 -23.63
CA VAL A 294 -6.12 3.09 -22.71
C VAL A 294 -7.46 3.77 -22.93
N SER A 295 -8.11 4.18 -21.85
CA SER A 295 -9.26 5.08 -21.85
C SER A 295 -8.93 6.35 -21.09
N GLU A 296 -9.29 7.51 -21.63
CA GLU A 296 -9.13 8.80 -20.97
C GLU A 296 -10.48 9.43 -20.69
N GLU A 297 -10.64 9.95 -19.50
CA GLU A 297 -11.84 10.67 -19.07
C GLU A 297 -11.46 12.12 -18.76
N LEU A 298 -11.72 13.02 -19.72
CA LEU A 298 -11.44 14.45 -19.56
C LEU A 298 -12.48 15.17 -18.70
N ARG A 299 -13.63 14.54 -18.50
CA ARG A 299 -14.71 15.00 -17.63
C ARG A 299 -15.20 13.82 -16.81
N GLU A 300 -14.96 13.85 -15.53
CA GLU A 300 -15.33 12.78 -14.61
C GLU A 300 -16.82 12.39 -14.74
N GLY A 301 -17.08 11.09 -14.85
CA GLY A 301 -18.41 10.54 -15.07
C GLY A 301 -18.78 10.35 -16.55
N SER A 302 -17.89 10.63 -17.50
CA SER A 302 -18.17 10.49 -18.94
C SER A 302 -17.95 9.09 -19.48
N LEU A 303 -17.04 8.28 -18.89
CA LEU A 303 -16.83 6.90 -19.30
C LEU A 303 -17.93 5.98 -18.80
N SER A 304 -18.35 5.07 -19.67
CA SER A 304 -19.24 4.01 -19.27
C SER A 304 -18.51 2.99 -18.37
N ARG A 305 -19.28 2.24 -17.57
CA ARG A 305 -18.74 1.12 -16.82
C ARG A 305 -18.03 0.10 -17.71
N ARG A 306 -18.52 -0.11 -18.93
CA ARG A 306 -17.90 -1.00 -19.90
C ARG A 306 -16.49 -0.54 -20.23
N ASP A 307 -16.32 0.74 -20.52
CA ASP A 307 -15.01 1.32 -20.84
C ASP A 307 -14.06 1.20 -19.65
N LEU A 308 -14.52 1.51 -18.43
CA LEU A 308 -13.77 1.31 -17.20
C LEU A 308 -13.35 -0.16 -17.00
N SER A 309 -14.19 -1.13 -17.37
CA SER A 309 -13.90 -2.56 -17.16
C SER A 309 -12.97 -3.12 -18.24
N HIS A 310 -13.01 -2.62 -19.48
CA HIS A 310 -12.29 -3.19 -20.63
C HIS A 310 -10.91 -2.56 -20.86
N ALA A 311 -10.67 -1.35 -20.41
CA ALA A 311 -9.36 -0.72 -20.53
C ALA A 311 -8.31 -1.42 -19.65
N GLY A 312 -7.06 -1.49 -20.14
CA GLY A 312 -5.90 -1.88 -19.33
C GLY A 312 -5.37 -0.74 -18.48
N ALA A 313 -5.61 0.50 -18.92
CA ALA A 313 -5.35 1.70 -18.13
C ALA A 313 -6.44 2.75 -18.37
N VAL A 314 -6.83 3.45 -17.31
CA VAL A 314 -7.82 4.53 -17.34
C VAL A 314 -7.24 5.76 -16.66
N PHE A 315 -7.29 6.89 -17.32
CA PHE A 315 -6.83 8.16 -16.79
C PHE A 315 -8.01 9.12 -16.66
N VAL A 316 -8.27 9.59 -15.44
CA VAL A 316 -9.44 10.42 -15.14
C VAL A 316 -8.97 11.79 -14.68
N ARG A 317 -9.27 12.81 -15.47
CA ARG A 317 -9.12 14.18 -15.04
C ARG A 317 -10.28 14.57 -14.13
N THR A 318 -9.97 15.10 -12.96
CA THR A 318 -10.97 15.58 -12.02
C THR A 318 -10.75 17.05 -11.67
N ASP A 319 -11.85 17.76 -11.42
CA ASP A 319 -11.85 19.12 -10.89
C ASP A 319 -12.07 19.13 -9.36
N VAL A 320 -12.15 17.95 -8.74
CA VAL A 320 -12.32 17.79 -7.30
C VAL A 320 -11.00 18.10 -6.59
N ALA A 321 -11.10 18.73 -5.41
CA ALA A 321 -9.92 19.07 -4.62
C ALA A 321 -9.11 17.82 -4.24
N HIS A 322 -7.79 17.95 -4.17
CA HIS A 322 -6.85 16.87 -3.83
C HIS A 322 -7.30 16.02 -2.63
N SER A 323 -7.75 16.65 -1.55
CA SER A 323 -8.20 15.97 -0.33
C SER A 323 -9.51 15.21 -0.48
N SER A 324 -10.27 15.46 -1.56
CA SER A 324 -11.63 14.93 -1.77
C SER A 324 -11.71 13.95 -2.94
N VAL A 325 -10.64 13.79 -3.72
CA VAL A 325 -10.65 13.05 -4.99
C VAL A 325 -11.10 11.59 -4.84
N THR A 326 -10.86 10.97 -3.70
CA THR A 326 -11.24 9.57 -3.44
C THR A 326 -12.75 9.40 -3.22
N TRP A 327 -13.44 10.41 -2.66
CA TRP A 327 -14.79 10.21 -2.11
C TRP A 327 -15.87 11.16 -2.63
N GLU A 328 -15.56 12.41 -2.95
CA GLU A 328 -16.59 13.42 -3.26
C GLU A 328 -17.45 13.05 -4.46
N THR A 329 -16.86 12.39 -5.46
CA THR A 329 -17.54 11.86 -6.65
C THR A 329 -17.87 10.36 -6.55
N ASN A 330 -17.58 9.74 -5.41
CA ASN A 330 -17.58 8.28 -5.21
C ASN A 330 -16.60 7.55 -6.15
N ALA A 331 -15.44 8.15 -6.39
CA ALA A 331 -14.45 7.63 -7.35
C ALA A 331 -14.01 6.20 -7.01
N LEU A 332 -13.72 5.91 -5.74
CA LEU A 332 -13.35 4.55 -5.30
C LEU A 332 -14.49 3.55 -5.53
N ARG A 333 -15.75 3.91 -5.22
CA ARG A 333 -16.91 3.06 -5.50
C ARG A 333 -17.01 2.70 -6.98
N ASP A 334 -16.82 3.68 -7.85
CA ASP A 334 -17.00 3.51 -9.29
C ASP A 334 -15.94 2.61 -9.90
N VAL A 335 -14.66 2.77 -9.50
CA VAL A 335 -13.60 1.87 -9.95
C VAL A 335 -13.78 0.46 -9.40
N LEU A 336 -14.15 0.31 -8.14
CA LEU A 336 -14.46 -0.99 -7.54
C LEU A 336 -15.64 -1.67 -8.24
N TYR A 337 -16.70 -0.92 -8.57
CA TYR A 337 -17.85 -1.46 -9.29
C TYR A 337 -17.48 -1.99 -10.67
N ALA A 338 -16.46 -1.43 -11.30
CA ALA A 338 -15.90 -1.87 -12.58
C ALA A 338 -14.75 -2.88 -12.42
N SER A 339 -14.41 -3.28 -11.19
CA SER A 339 -13.26 -4.16 -10.90
C SER A 339 -13.55 -5.62 -11.19
N MET A 340 -12.47 -6.40 -11.16
CA MET A 340 -12.49 -7.87 -11.26
C MET A 340 -12.66 -8.56 -9.90
N LEU A 341 -12.87 -7.82 -8.82
CA LEU A 341 -13.21 -8.41 -7.52
C LEU A 341 -14.51 -9.23 -7.62
N PRO A 342 -14.65 -10.32 -6.86
CA PRO A 342 -15.87 -11.10 -6.81
C PRO A 342 -17.06 -10.22 -6.37
N ARG A 343 -18.27 -10.55 -6.84
CA ARG A 343 -19.48 -9.80 -6.54
C ARG A 343 -20.43 -10.59 -5.66
N HIS A 344 -21.24 -9.88 -4.90
CA HIS A 344 -22.37 -10.44 -4.18
C HIS A 344 -23.51 -10.80 -5.14
N LEU A 345 -23.36 -11.90 -5.86
CA LEU A 345 -24.37 -12.34 -6.86
C LEU A 345 -25.68 -12.81 -6.23
N GLY A 346 -25.68 -13.19 -4.97
CA GLY A 346 -26.87 -13.71 -4.26
C GLY A 346 -27.74 -12.65 -3.59
N SER A 347 -27.43 -11.36 -3.71
CA SER A 347 -28.25 -10.33 -3.08
C SER A 347 -29.53 -10.12 -3.84
N THR A 348 -30.66 -9.95 -3.11
CA THR A 348 -31.98 -9.56 -3.64
C THR A 348 -31.89 -8.34 -4.55
N TRP A 349 -30.91 -7.46 -4.30
CA TRP A 349 -30.63 -6.27 -5.11
C TRP A 349 -30.40 -6.57 -6.60
N PHE A 350 -29.66 -7.64 -6.95
CA PHE A 350 -29.48 -8.05 -8.35
C PHE A 350 -30.72 -8.78 -8.90
N LYS A 351 -31.46 -9.48 -8.04
CA LYS A 351 -32.69 -10.19 -8.42
C LYS A 351 -33.87 -9.25 -8.63
N GLU A 352 -34.02 -8.22 -7.78
CA GLU A 352 -35.14 -7.27 -7.81
C GLU A 352 -35.04 -6.25 -8.94
N ARG A 353 -33.88 -5.98 -9.49
CA ARG A 353 -33.67 -4.98 -10.55
C ARG A 353 -33.45 -5.55 -11.95
N GLY A 354 -33.76 -6.83 -12.17
CA GLY A 354 -33.92 -7.42 -13.50
C GLY A 354 -32.72 -7.26 -14.43
N GLY A 355 -31.53 -7.66 -13.99
CA GLY A 355 -30.32 -7.54 -14.78
C GLY A 355 -29.68 -6.15 -14.66
N ALA A 356 -28.39 -6.12 -14.82
CA ALA A 356 -27.50 -5.00 -14.59
C ALA A 356 -28.01 -3.65 -15.13
N ARG A 357 -28.86 -2.95 -14.41
CA ARG A 357 -28.87 -1.51 -14.54
C ARG A 357 -27.52 -1.03 -14.03
N LEU A 358 -26.75 -0.49 -14.97
CA LEU A 358 -25.54 0.25 -14.66
C LEU A 358 -25.88 1.21 -13.52
N ILE A 359 -25.11 1.17 -12.43
CA ILE A 359 -25.15 2.29 -11.49
C ILE A 359 -24.64 3.46 -12.33
N GLU A 360 -25.53 4.39 -12.63
CA GLU A 360 -25.12 5.63 -13.28
C GLU A 360 -24.09 6.28 -12.35
N ARG A 361 -22.91 6.54 -12.89
CA ARG A 361 -21.93 7.37 -12.19
C ARG A 361 -22.66 8.67 -11.89
N ARG A 362 -22.77 9.03 -10.61
CA ARG A 362 -23.47 10.25 -10.21
C ARG A 362 -22.78 11.42 -10.91
N ASN A 363 -23.49 12.10 -11.80
CA ASN A 363 -23.04 13.37 -12.32
C ASN A 363 -22.77 14.28 -11.14
N VAL A 364 -21.55 14.79 -11.05
CA VAL A 364 -21.16 15.75 -10.01
C VAL A 364 -22.03 16.98 -10.20
N VAL A 365 -23.05 17.12 -9.35
CA VAL A 365 -23.75 18.39 -9.24
C VAL A 365 -22.76 19.33 -8.57
N ARG A 366 -22.08 20.17 -9.36
CA ARG A 366 -21.23 21.24 -8.85
C ARG A 366 -22.07 22.03 -7.84
N ARG A 367 -21.78 21.93 -6.54
CA ARG A 367 -22.13 22.97 -5.60
C ARG A 367 -21.38 24.21 -6.08
N ARG A 368 -22.12 25.13 -6.72
CA ARG A 368 -21.60 26.49 -6.95
C ARG A 368 -21.16 26.99 -5.58
N SER A 369 -19.85 27.18 -5.40
CA SER A 369 -19.35 27.99 -4.31
C SER A 369 -20.05 29.32 -4.43
N SER A 370 -20.96 29.64 -3.54
CA SER A 370 -21.50 30.98 -3.38
C SER A 370 -20.32 31.83 -2.91
N GLY A 371 -19.64 32.45 -3.85
CA GLY A 371 -18.67 33.49 -3.56
C GLY A 371 -19.41 34.58 -2.78
N LYS A 372 -19.15 34.66 -1.48
CA LYS A 372 -19.40 35.90 -0.77
C LYS A 372 -18.41 36.90 -1.34
N ALA A 373 -18.92 37.81 -2.19
CA ALA A 373 -18.27 39.07 -2.42
C ALA A 373 -18.25 39.77 -1.06
N SER A 374 -17.06 39.99 -0.54
CA SER A 374 -16.82 40.93 0.56
C SER A 374 -16.84 42.35 -0.03
N GLU A 375 -17.84 43.11 0.33
CA GLU A 375 -17.74 44.59 0.34
C GLU A 375 -16.73 45.06 1.39
#